data_345d4d16ceee1ae6a2e7f716670fa8b3
#
_entry.id   345d4d16ceee1ae6a2e7f716670fa8b3
#
_cell.length_a   1.000
_cell.length_b   1.000
_cell.length_c   1.000
_cell.angle_alpha   90.00
_cell.angle_beta   90.00
_cell.angle_gamma   90.00
#
_symmetry.space_group_name_H-M   'P 1'
#
loop_
_entity.id
_entity.type
_entity.pdbx_description
1 polymer ?
#
loop_
_entity_poly.entity_id
_entity_poly.type
_entity_poly.pdbx_seq_one_letter_code
_entity_poly.pdbx_strand_id
1 'polypeptide(L)'
;MRSVSIAVLIAMLLAPTCLAADVPAGIKDAADAPKPGRLVMFIGVDISGSFMSGKDFEDSIEFLAHYIHAHLNGLGGMEIPNALFVGSIGGVKKGEAKTLFPIQTFQDRSIEEIEAQLRALFPRKQENPFTDFNAYFAQVAEMVDAKKLILKPISIVLITDGRPDLDGISRAAKFRSIKLKPLENLSRNITLRILYTDAVTAKSWRDEVPRKRVKVWTQDAIVMTEWKSPKTLVPGKAPADQQKFFSWVKDNVDFQPRLRRVN
;
A
#
# COMPACT_ATOMS: atom_id res chain seq x y z
N MET A 1 -23.18 -80.49 50.03
CA MET A 1 -23.69 -80.39 48.65
C MET A 1 -24.00 -78.92 48.43
N ARG A 2 -23.22 -78.27 47.64
CA ARG A 2 -23.26 -76.77 47.41
C ARG A 2 -23.90 -76.46 46.06
N SER A 3 -24.99 -75.75 46.10
CA SER A 3 -25.68 -75.25 44.95
C SER A 3 -24.96 -74.03 44.40
N VAL A 4 -24.65 -74.02 43.12
CA VAL A 4 -24.06 -72.86 42.39
C VAL A 4 -25.19 -72.20 41.61
N SER A 5 -25.50 -70.96 41.98
CA SER A 5 -26.46 -70.12 41.26
C SER A 5 -25.70 -69.33 40.17
N ILE A 6 -26.13 -69.52 38.93
CA ILE A 6 -25.63 -68.77 37.79
C ILE A 6 -26.46 -67.50 37.66
N ALA A 7 -25.87 -66.34 37.83
CA ALA A 7 -26.47 -65.04 37.54
C ALA A 7 -26.15 -64.65 36.11
N VAL A 8 -27.20 -64.52 35.29
CA VAL A 8 -27.11 -64.04 33.90
C VAL A 8 -27.12 -62.49 33.94
N LEU A 9 -26.03 -61.88 33.52
CA LEU A 9 -25.90 -60.43 33.41
C LEU A 9 -26.33 -59.99 32.01
N ILE A 10 -27.52 -59.33 31.88
CA ILE A 10 -27.96 -58.71 30.62
C ILE A 10 -27.30 -57.31 30.50
N ALA A 11 -26.37 -57.19 29.61
CA ALA A 11 -25.76 -55.91 29.25
C ALA A 11 -26.69 -55.18 28.25
N MET A 12 -27.38 -54.12 28.69
CA MET A 12 -28.08 -53.17 27.81
C MET A 12 -27.02 -52.30 27.13
N LEU A 13 -26.91 -52.43 25.79
CA LEU A 13 -26.21 -51.53 24.91
C LEU A 13 -27.04 -50.24 24.75
N LEU A 14 -26.64 -49.19 25.43
CA LEU A 14 -27.10 -47.82 25.16
C LEU A 14 -26.27 -47.28 23.97
N ALA A 15 -26.90 -47.17 22.80
CA ALA A 15 -26.34 -46.47 21.67
C ALA A 15 -26.38 -44.93 21.94
N PRO A 16 -25.29 -44.18 21.74
CA PRO A 16 -25.34 -42.73 21.84
C PRO A 16 -26.07 -42.19 20.60
N THR A 17 -27.23 -41.58 20.78
CA THR A 17 -27.87 -40.72 19.77
C THR A 17 -27.00 -39.46 19.62
N CYS A 18 -26.25 -39.37 18.50
CA CYS A 18 -25.64 -38.12 18.07
C CYS A 18 -26.77 -37.13 17.74
N LEU A 19 -27.02 -36.17 18.62
CA LEU A 19 -27.74 -34.95 18.23
C LEU A 19 -26.81 -34.20 17.25
N ALA A 20 -27.21 -34.14 15.99
CA ALA A 20 -26.67 -33.21 15.03
C ALA A 20 -27.03 -31.80 15.52
N ALA A 21 -26.07 -31.08 16.07
CA ALA A 21 -26.21 -29.66 16.33
C ALA A 21 -26.29 -28.95 14.98
N ASP A 22 -27.39 -28.24 14.71
CA ASP A 22 -27.50 -27.31 13.60
C ASP A 22 -26.37 -26.29 13.70
N VAL A 23 -25.39 -26.40 12.79
CA VAL A 23 -24.33 -25.39 12.60
C VAL A 23 -25.02 -24.17 11.98
N PRO A 24 -24.98 -22.98 12.62
CA PRO A 24 -25.56 -21.79 12.03
C PRO A 24 -24.87 -21.52 10.69
N ALA A 25 -25.67 -21.44 9.61
CA ALA A 25 -25.23 -21.05 8.29
C ALA A 25 -24.71 -19.60 8.35
N GLY A 26 -23.39 -19.43 8.44
CA GLY A 26 -22.78 -18.09 8.55
C GLY A 26 -21.27 -18.06 8.77
N ILE A 27 -20.63 -19.19 8.95
CA ILE A 27 -19.15 -19.22 8.95
C ILE A 27 -18.74 -19.31 7.48
N LYS A 28 -18.41 -18.17 6.86
CA LYS A 28 -17.67 -18.18 5.59
C LYS A 28 -16.41 -18.99 5.85
N ASP A 29 -16.25 -20.08 5.13
CA ASP A 29 -15.09 -20.94 5.23
C ASP A 29 -13.81 -20.08 5.14
N ALA A 30 -12.91 -20.24 6.11
CA ALA A 30 -11.61 -19.57 6.13
C ALA A 30 -10.75 -19.94 4.90
N ALA A 31 -11.21 -20.89 4.08
CA ALA A 31 -10.62 -21.30 2.80
C ALA A 31 -10.85 -20.29 1.66
N ASP A 32 -11.87 -19.42 1.76
CA ASP A 32 -12.24 -18.45 0.71
C ASP A 32 -11.68 -17.03 0.97
N ALA A 33 -10.93 -16.82 2.05
CA ALA A 33 -10.25 -15.55 2.26
C ALA A 33 -9.20 -15.34 1.16
N PRO A 34 -9.21 -14.19 0.45
CA PRO A 34 -8.26 -13.92 -0.61
C PRO A 34 -6.84 -14.02 -0.06
N LYS A 35 -6.03 -14.91 -0.65
CA LYS A 35 -4.65 -15.12 -0.21
C LYS A 35 -3.80 -13.88 -0.52
N PRO A 36 -2.96 -13.41 0.41
CA PRO A 36 -2.03 -12.32 0.14
C PRO A 36 -1.15 -12.65 -1.09
N GLY A 37 -1.02 -11.68 -1.98
CA GLY A 37 -0.13 -11.76 -3.13
C GLY A 37 1.35 -11.75 -2.73
N ARG A 38 2.22 -11.60 -3.73
CA ARG A 38 3.67 -11.48 -3.49
C ARG A 38 4.13 -10.03 -3.34
N LEU A 39 3.26 -9.07 -3.66
CA LEU A 39 3.56 -7.64 -3.68
C LEU A 39 3.97 -7.13 -2.29
N VAL A 40 5.04 -6.35 -2.26
CA VAL A 40 5.42 -5.52 -1.10
C VAL A 40 5.18 -4.07 -1.50
N MET A 41 4.38 -3.36 -0.72
CA MET A 41 3.99 -1.99 -0.99
C MET A 41 4.56 -1.05 0.07
N PHE A 42 5.20 0.02 -0.38
CA PHE A 42 5.61 1.14 0.46
C PHE A 42 4.90 2.40 -0.02
N ILE A 43 4.30 3.13 0.89
CA ILE A 43 3.66 4.41 0.61
C ILE A 43 4.39 5.48 1.40
N GLY A 44 4.96 6.47 0.69
CA GLY A 44 5.60 7.63 1.27
C GLY A 44 4.72 8.86 1.09
N VAL A 45 4.36 9.52 2.17
CA VAL A 45 3.58 10.76 2.15
C VAL A 45 4.50 11.94 2.44
N ASP A 46 4.55 12.88 1.53
CA ASP A 46 5.32 14.11 1.70
C ASP A 46 4.63 15.04 2.70
N ILE A 47 5.34 15.32 3.77
CA ILE A 47 4.89 16.24 4.83
C ILE A 47 5.66 17.56 4.83
N SER A 48 6.33 17.89 3.70
CA SER A 48 6.97 19.19 3.54
C SER A 48 5.97 20.33 3.47
N GLY A 49 6.36 21.51 3.93
CA GLY A 49 5.50 22.67 3.96
C GLY A 49 4.93 23.03 2.58
N SER A 50 5.70 22.85 1.49
CA SER A 50 5.26 23.14 0.12
C SER A 50 4.12 22.23 -0.33
N PHE A 51 4.16 20.94 -0.03
CA PHE A 51 3.11 20.00 -0.39
C PHE A 51 1.91 20.08 0.55
N MET A 52 2.15 20.14 1.87
CA MET A 52 1.07 20.19 2.88
C MET A 52 0.23 21.46 2.81
N SER A 53 0.79 22.60 2.42
CA SER A 53 0.04 23.85 2.26
C SER A 53 -0.86 23.86 1.03
N GLY A 54 -0.59 22.99 0.07
CA GLY A 54 -1.35 22.85 -1.17
C GLY A 54 -2.68 22.12 -1.00
N LYS A 55 -3.56 22.28 -2.02
CA LYS A 55 -4.84 21.55 -2.11
C LYS A 55 -4.62 20.05 -2.33
N ASP A 56 -3.49 19.67 -2.91
CA ASP A 56 -3.19 18.31 -3.33
C ASP A 56 -2.93 17.37 -2.15
N PHE A 57 -2.51 17.91 -0.99
CA PHE A 57 -2.33 17.11 0.21
C PHE A 57 -3.65 16.51 0.72
N GLU A 58 -4.71 17.31 0.87
CA GLU A 58 -6.01 16.82 1.32
C GLU A 58 -6.60 15.79 0.35
N ASP A 59 -6.56 16.12 -0.94
CA ASP A 59 -6.99 15.21 -2.00
C ASP A 59 -6.24 13.87 -1.95
N SER A 60 -4.94 13.91 -1.67
CA SER A 60 -4.10 12.73 -1.60
C SER A 60 -4.39 11.83 -0.39
N ILE A 61 -4.73 12.39 0.75
CA ILE A 61 -5.11 11.61 1.95
C ILE A 61 -6.42 10.87 1.71
N GLU A 62 -7.42 11.54 1.13
CA GLU A 62 -8.67 10.92 0.73
C GLU A 62 -8.45 9.81 -0.31
N PHE A 63 -7.64 10.10 -1.35
CA PHE A 63 -7.26 9.11 -2.36
C PHE A 63 -6.59 7.87 -1.73
N LEU A 64 -5.62 8.08 -0.85
CA LEU A 64 -4.89 6.99 -0.20
C LEU A 64 -5.81 6.09 0.63
N ALA A 65 -6.83 6.64 1.29
CA ALA A 65 -7.79 5.84 2.04
C ALA A 65 -8.52 4.85 1.13
N HIS A 66 -9.02 5.32 -0.02
CA HIS A 66 -9.65 4.46 -1.04
C HIS A 66 -8.67 3.46 -1.65
N TYR A 67 -7.46 3.89 -1.96
CA TYR A 67 -6.42 3.08 -2.59
C TYR A 67 -5.95 1.95 -1.67
N ILE A 68 -5.64 2.26 -0.42
CA ILE A 68 -5.23 1.27 0.60
C ILE A 68 -6.37 0.28 0.85
N HIS A 69 -7.59 0.76 1.07
CA HIS A 69 -8.75 -0.09 1.28
C HIS A 69 -8.99 -1.05 0.10
N ALA A 70 -8.87 -0.56 -1.13
CA ALA A 70 -9.06 -1.39 -2.31
C ALA A 70 -8.00 -2.50 -2.43
N HIS A 71 -6.73 -2.19 -2.16
CA HIS A 71 -5.66 -3.19 -2.13
C HIS A 71 -5.84 -4.21 -1.00
N LEU A 72 -6.12 -3.76 0.22
CA LEU A 72 -6.27 -4.67 1.37
C LEU A 72 -7.41 -5.68 1.19
N ASN A 73 -8.45 -5.29 0.47
CA ASN A 73 -9.62 -6.12 0.21
C ASN A 73 -9.63 -6.76 -1.20
N GLY A 74 -8.58 -6.59 -2.01
CA GLY A 74 -8.48 -7.16 -3.36
C GLY A 74 -9.57 -6.66 -4.32
N LEU A 75 -10.12 -5.47 -4.07
CA LEU A 75 -11.25 -4.94 -4.84
C LEU A 75 -10.83 -4.64 -6.28
N GLY A 76 -11.74 -4.87 -7.22
CA GLY A 76 -11.47 -4.67 -8.63
C GLY A 76 -10.33 -5.54 -9.18
N GLY A 77 -9.93 -6.60 -8.47
CA GLY A 77 -8.80 -7.46 -8.83
C GLY A 77 -7.44 -6.81 -8.60
N MET A 78 -7.35 -5.88 -7.64
CA MET A 78 -6.07 -5.37 -7.15
C MET A 78 -5.35 -6.45 -6.36
N GLU A 79 -4.02 -6.52 -6.49
CA GLU A 79 -3.22 -7.49 -5.74
C GLU A 79 -3.20 -7.11 -4.25
N ILE A 80 -3.61 -8.05 -3.39
CA ILE A 80 -3.50 -7.88 -1.94
C ILE A 80 -2.03 -7.96 -1.58
N PRO A 81 -1.45 -6.90 -0.96
CA PRO A 81 -0.04 -6.91 -0.65
C PRO A 81 0.29 -7.93 0.45
N ASN A 82 1.41 -8.63 0.29
CA ASN A 82 1.99 -9.46 1.34
C ASN A 82 2.46 -8.63 2.54
N ALA A 83 2.93 -7.42 2.25
CA ALA A 83 3.31 -6.42 3.25
C ALA A 83 3.02 -5.02 2.69
N LEU A 84 2.52 -4.14 3.54
CA LEU A 84 2.29 -2.73 3.25
C LEU A 84 2.89 -1.92 4.39
N PHE A 85 3.59 -0.85 4.03
CA PHE A 85 4.17 0.11 4.97
C PHE A 85 3.85 1.52 4.52
N VAL A 86 3.36 2.35 5.43
CA VAL A 86 3.06 3.76 5.18
C VAL A 86 3.93 4.62 6.07
N GLY A 87 4.59 5.62 5.52
CA GLY A 87 5.44 6.53 6.30
C GLY A 87 5.58 7.90 5.65
N SER A 88 6.21 8.83 6.35
CA SER A 88 6.46 10.17 5.82
C SER A 88 7.73 10.23 4.99
N ILE A 89 7.72 11.08 3.95
CA ILE A 89 8.93 11.55 3.27
C ILE A 89 9.30 12.88 3.92
N GLY A 90 10.59 13.04 4.18
CA GLY A 90 11.06 14.27 4.80
C GLY A 90 11.01 14.28 6.32
N GLY A 91 11.44 15.35 6.92
CA GLY A 91 11.57 15.49 8.37
C GLY A 91 12.11 16.83 8.81
N VAL A 92 12.31 16.98 10.13
CA VAL A 92 12.91 18.17 10.74
C VAL A 92 14.40 18.20 10.47
N LYS A 93 15.05 17.04 10.42
CA LYS A 93 16.50 16.89 10.17
C LYS A 93 16.75 16.04 8.95
N LYS A 94 17.79 16.36 8.20
CA LYS A 94 18.28 15.56 7.09
C LYS A 94 18.74 14.18 7.58
N GLY A 95 18.32 13.12 6.86
CA GLY A 95 18.67 11.74 7.22
C GLY A 95 17.89 11.17 8.41
N GLU A 96 16.88 11.87 8.90
CA GLU A 96 16.06 11.40 10.01
C GLU A 96 15.23 10.16 9.63
N ALA A 97 15.40 9.07 10.39
CA ALA A 97 14.58 7.87 10.23
C ALA A 97 13.13 8.16 10.62
N LYS A 98 12.20 7.72 9.79
CA LYS A 98 10.75 7.89 10.01
C LYS A 98 10.10 6.58 10.41
N THR A 99 9.00 6.67 11.13
CA THR A 99 8.18 5.49 11.42
C THR A 99 7.50 5.00 10.15
N LEU A 100 7.67 3.72 9.87
CA LEU A 100 6.91 3.02 8.83
C LEU A 100 5.81 2.19 9.50
N PHE A 101 4.57 2.60 9.30
CA PHE A 101 3.38 1.97 9.87
C PHE A 101 3.00 0.75 9.04
N PRO A 102 2.94 -0.44 9.65
CA PRO A 102 2.72 -1.68 8.92
C PRO A 102 1.25 -1.87 8.53
N ILE A 103 0.99 -2.87 7.67
CA ILE A 103 -0.31 -3.23 7.14
C ILE A 103 -1.41 -3.36 8.22
N GLN A 104 -1.07 -3.87 9.41
CA GLN A 104 -1.99 -4.05 10.53
C GLN A 104 -2.62 -2.73 11.03
N THR A 105 -1.96 -1.60 10.75
CA THR A 105 -2.50 -0.27 11.07
C THR A 105 -3.77 0.04 10.31
N PHE A 106 -3.97 -0.60 9.15
CA PHE A 106 -5.04 -0.28 8.19
C PHE A 106 -5.99 -1.46 7.92
N GLN A 107 -5.62 -2.70 8.31
CA GLN A 107 -6.45 -3.89 8.11
C GLN A 107 -7.79 -3.80 8.85
N ASP A 108 -8.81 -4.41 8.28
CA ASP A 108 -10.17 -4.53 8.84
C ASP A 108 -10.84 -3.18 9.16
N ARG A 109 -10.43 -2.11 8.46
CA ARG A 109 -10.96 -0.76 8.62
C ARG A 109 -11.76 -0.33 7.41
N SER A 110 -12.79 0.51 7.64
CA SER A 110 -13.49 1.22 6.58
C SER A 110 -12.59 2.28 5.91
N ILE A 111 -13.03 2.83 4.79
CA ILE A 111 -12.33 3.91 4.09
C ILE A 111 -12.19 5.13 5.01
N GLU A 112 -13.26 5.49 5.71
CA GLU A 112 -13.32 6.63 6.63
C GLU A 112 -12.38 6.44 7.83
N GLU A 113 -12.28 5.22 8.35
CA GLU A 113 -11.34 4.89 9.43
C GLU A 113 -9.89 4.93 8.97
N ILE A 114 -9.60 4.47 7.74
CA ILE A 114 -8.27 4.58 7.13
C ILE A 114 -7.92 6.05 6.92
N GLU A 115 -8.84 6.86 6.41
CA GLU A 115 -8.64 8.29 6.22
C GLU A 115 -8.34 9.00 7.55
N ALA A 116 -9.15 8.74 8.58
CA ALA A 116 -8.94 9.29 9.92
C ALA A 116 -7.56 8.88 10.49
N GLN A 117 -7.16 7.62 10.27
CA GLN A 117 -5.85 7.14 10.68
C GLN A 117 -4.71 7.86 9.92
N LEU A 118 -4.82 8.04 8.60
CA LEU A 118 -3.84 8.77 7.80
C LEU A 118 -3.71 10.23 8.26
N ARG A 119 -4.83 10.89 8.55
CA ARG A 119 -4.83 12.27 9.09
C ARG A 119 -4.18 12.36 10.47
N ALA A 120 -4.35 11.34 11.31
CA ALA A 120 -3.67 11.26 12.61
C ALA A 120 -2.16 11.03 12.48
N LEU A 121 -1.73 10.25 11.48
CA LEU A 121 -0.32 9.97 11.21
C LEU A 121 0.40 11.15 10.55
N PHE A 122 -0.29 11.95 9.76
CA PHE A 122 0.25 13.08 9.00
C PHE A 122 -0.51 14.38 9.32
N PRO A 123 -0.42 14.88 10.59
CA PRO A 123 -1.15 16.06 11.00
C PRO A 123 -0.62 17.32 10.30
N ARG A 124 -1.53 18.13 9.76
CA ARG A 124 -1.23 19.34 8.97
C ARG A 124 -0.41 20.41 9.69
N LYS A 125 -0.28 20.29 11.02
CA LYS A 125 0.46 21.23 11.86
C LYS A 125 1.97 20.94 11.93
N GLN A 126 2.42 19.83 11.39
CA GLN A 126 3.85 19.46 11.37
C GLN A 126 4.49 20.07 10.13
N GLU A 127 5.10 21.24 10.28
CA GLU A 127 5.95 21.80 9.24
C GLU A 127 7.31 21.09 9.27
N ASN A 128 7.55 20.26 8.27
CA ASN A 128 8.87 19.68 8.04
C ASN A 128 9.54 20.42 6.90
N PRO A 129 10.71 21.03 7.13
CA PRO A 129 11.37 21.86 6.13
C PRO A 129 11.98 21.05 4.98
N PHE A 130 12.18 19.74 5.15
CA PHE A 130 12.94 18.95 4.19
C PHE A 130 12.16 17.79 3.58
N THR A 131 12.22 17.67 2.25
CA THR A 131 11.84 16.47 1.49
C THR A 131 13.11 15.66 1.21
N ASP A 132 13.34 14.58 1.98
CA ASP A 132 14.53 13.74 1.88
C ASP A 132 14.20 12.36 1.29
N PHE A 133 14.16 12.28 -0.03
CA PHE A 133 13.95 11.03 -0.75
C PHE A 133 15.04 9.99 -0.47
N ASN A 134 16.30 10.45 -0.27
CA ASN A 134 17.41 9.52 -0.05
C ASN A 134 17.28 8.79 1.28
N ALA A 135 16.92 9.50 2.35
CA ALA A 135 16.65 8.89 3.64
C ALA A 135 15.48 7.91 3.57
N TYR A 136 14.40 8.29 2.88
CA TYR A 136 13.24 7.41 2.70
C TYR A 136 13.61 6.13 1.94
N PHE A 137 14.34 6.22 0.83
CA PHE A 137 14.75 5.03 0.05
C PHE A 137 15.73 4.14 0.81
N ALA A 138 16.64 4.71 1.60
CA ALA A 138 17.51 3.94 2.48
C ALA A 138 16.68 3.16 3.51
N GLN A 139 15.71 3.82 4.14
CA GLN A 139 14.83 3.21 5.13
C GLN A 139 13.94 2.09 4.53
N VAL A 140 13.42 2.29 3.31
CA VAL A 140 12.72 1.22 2.57
C VAL A 140 13.64 0.02 2.39
N ALA A 141 14.89 0.24 1.98
CA ALA A 141 15.85 -0.84 1.78
C ALA A 141 16.15 -1.60 3.09
N GLU A 142 16.37 -0.89 4.18
CA GLU A 142 16.57 -1.48 5.51
C GLU A 142 15.35 -2.29 5.96
N MET A 143 14.13 -1.78 5.74
CA MET A 143 12.91 -2.50 6.09
C MET A 143 12.73 -3.78 5.29
N VAL A 144 13.01 -3.75 3.97
CA VAL A 144 12.95 -4.94 3.10
C VAL A 144 13.93 -6.01 3.58
N ASP A 145 15.15 -5.62 3.96
CA ASP A 145 16.16 -6.54 4.47
C ASP A 145 15.76 -7.10 5.86
N ALA A 146 15.41 -6.24 6.79
CA ALA A 146 15.01 -6.62 8.15
C ALA A 146 13.80 -7.56 8.18
N LYS A 147 12.84 -7.39 7.26
CA LYS A 147 11.65 -8.23 7.13
C LYS A 147 11.83 -9.42 6.17
N LYS A 148 13.03 -9.63 5.62
CA LYS A 148 13.34 -10.71 4.67
C LYS A 148 12.41 -10.72 3.44
N LEU A 149 12.13 -9.53 2.89
CA LEU A 149 11.23 -9.33 1.76
C LEU A 149 11.97 -9.23 0.41
N ILE A 150 13.27 -9.53 0.40
CA ILE A 150 14.12 -9.52 -0.79
C ILE A 150 13.56 -10.46 -1.87
N LEU A 151 13.72 -10.07 -3.14
CA LEU A 151 13.27 -10.77 -4.35
C LEU A 151 11.75 -10.75 -4.58
N LYS A 152 10.95 -10.17 -3.69
CA LYS A 152 9.53 -9.94 -3.95
C LYS A 152 9.34 -8.74 -4.89
N PRO A 153 8.25 -8.67 -5.68
CA PRO A 153 7.88 -7.45 -6.38
C PRO A 153 7.66 -6.31 -5.37
N ILE A 154 8.27 -5.15 -5.63
CA ILE A 154 8.17 -3.99 -4.73
C ILE A 154 7.52 -2.83 -5.49
N SER A 155 6.45 -2.29 -4.95
CA SER A 155 5.80 -1.05 -5.37
C SER A 155 6.05 0.02 -4.33
N ILE A 156 6.67 1.11 -4.73
CA ILE A 156 6.86 2.30 -3.90
C ILE A 156 6.00 3.40 -4.49
N VAL A 157 5.04 3.89 -3.72
CA VAL A 157 4.13 4.98 -4.09
C VAL A 157 4.47 6.19 -3.25
N LEU A 158 4.86 7.28 -3.90
CA LEU A 158 5.17 8.55 -3.27
C LEU A 158 4.05 9.54 -3.56
N ILE A 159 3.48 10.08 -2.52
CA ILE A 159 2.51 11.17 -2.54
C ILE A 159 3.27 12.45 -2.28
N THR A 160 3.56 13.22 -3.33
CA THR A 160 4.47 14.37 -3.25
C THR A 160 4.42 15.19 -4.55
N ASP A 161 4.75 16.47 -4.49
CA ASP A 161 5.03 17.26 -5.68
C ASP A 161 6.34 16.82 -6.39
N GLY A 162 7.10 15.94 -5.75
CA GLY A 162 8.29 15.31 -6.30
C GLY A 162 9.54 16.18 -6.33
N ARG A 163 9.56 17.31 -5.61
CA ARG A 163 10.68 18.26 -5.60
C ARG A 163 11.66 17.93 -4.49
N PRO A 164 12.91 17.55 -4.81
CA PRO A 164 13.93 17.34 -3.78
C PRO A 164 14.34 18.66 -3.16
N ASP A 165 14.42 18.72 -1.84
CA ASP A 165 14.77 19.91 -1.09
C ASP A 165 16.28 19.92 -0.83
N LEU A 166 17.00 20.68 -1.65
CA LEU A 166 18.46 20.86 -1.57
C LEU A 166 18.80 22.30 -1.98
N ASP A 167 19.36 23.05 -1.04
CA ASP A 167 19.74 24.43 -1.30
C ASP A 167 21.06 24.56 -2.09
N GLY A 168 21.21 25.68 -2.79
CA GLY A 168 22.47 26.10 -3.38
C GLY A 168 22.94 25.39 -4.65
N ILE A 169 22.13 24.45 -5.19
CA ILE A 169 22.47 23.73 -6.43
C ILE A 169 21.36 23.84 -7.48
N SER A 170 21.74 23.63 -8.76
CA SER A 170 20.77 23.68 -9.86
C SER A 170 19.72 22.59 -9.74
N ARG A 171 18.54 22.82 -10.36
CA ARG A 171 17.45 21.84 -10.37
C ARG A 171 17.92 20.45 -10.86
N ALA A 172 18.62 20.41 -11.98
CA ALA A 172 19.13 19.14 -12.51
C ALA A 172 20.07 18.44 -11.51
N ALA A 173 20.95 19.19 -10.84
CA ALA A 173 21.85 18.64 -9.82
C ALA A 173 21.07 18.07 -8.62
N LYS A 174 19.96 18.70 -8.21
CA LYS A 174 19.07 18.19 -7.15
C LYS A 174 18.55 16.80 -7.50
N PHE A 175 18.03 16.60 -8.71
CA PHE A 175 17.52 15.29 -9.16
C PHE A 175 18.64 14.26 -9.35
N ARG A 176 19.80 14.65 -9.86
CA ARG A 176 20.97 13.76 -9.98
C ARG A 176 21.51 13.28 -8.64
N SER A 177 21.26 14.01 -7.55
CA SER A 177 21.65 13.62 -6.19
C SER A 177 20.75 12.56 -5.57
N ILE A 178 19.58 12.26 -6.17
CA ILE A 178 18.68 11.21 -5.72
C ILE A 178 19.32 9.84 -5.98
N LYS A 179 19.38 9.01 -4.93
CA LYS A 179 20.07 7.72 -4.95
C LYS A 179 19.06 6.57 -4.92
N LEU A 180 18.81 5.95 -6.06
CA LEU A 180 17.99 4.74 -6.15
C LEU A 180 18.79 3.44 -5.97
N LYS A 181 20.12 3.53 -5.86
CA LYS A 181 20.99 2.36 -5.69
C LYS A 181 20.61 1.45 -4.51
N PRO A 182 20.20 1.94 -3.34
CA PRO A 182 19.75 1.06 -2.25
C PRO A 182 18.60 0.14 -2.64
N LEU A 183 17.70 0.61 -3.50
CA LEU A 183 16.55 -0.15 -3.97
C LEU A 183 16.92 -1.19 -5.03
N GLU A 184 17.90 -0.91 -5.88
CA GLU A 184 18.23 -1.75 -7.05
C GLU A 184 18.71 -3.16 -6.72
N ASN A 185 19.20 -3.37 -5.50
CA ASN A 185 19.69 -4.66 -5.03
C ASN A 185 18.60 -5.54 -4.39
N LEU A 186 17.41 -4.99 -4.11
CA LEU A 186 16.36 -5.66 -3.36
C LEU A 186 15.54 -6.62 -4.22
N SER A 187 15.25 -6.21 -5.46
CA SER A 187 14.41 -7.00 -6.37
C SER A 187 14.69 -6.63 -7.82
N ARG A 188 14.38 -7.56 -8.74
CA ARG A 188 14.37 -7.28 -10.19
C ARG A 188 13.12 -6.52 -10.65
N ASN A 189 12.07 -6.50 -9.83
CA ASN A 189 10.80 -5.85 -10.15
C ASN A 189 10.47 -4.81 -9.09
N ILE A 190 11.04 -3.61 -9.25
CA ILE A 190 10.77 -2.44 -8.42
C ILE A 190 10.16 -1.36 -9.28
N THR A 191 9.01 -0.85 -8.86
CA THR A 191 8.35 0.29 -9.48
C THR A 191 8.23 1.40 -8.45
N LEU A 192 8.74 2.57 -8.81
CA LEU A 192 8.60 3.81 -8.06
C LEU A 192 7.56 4.68 -8.77
N ARG A 193 6.48 5.00 -8.09
CA ARG A 193 5.38 5.84 -8.56
C ARG A 193 5.39 7.13 -7.77
N ILE A 194 5.39 8.25 -8.47
CA ILE A 194 5.40 9.59 -7.88
C ILE A 194 4.14 10.28 -8.34
N LEU A 195 3.23 10.49 -7.43
CA LEU A 195 1.90 11.01 -7.70
C LEU A 195 1.80 12.46 -7.24
N TYR A 196 1.01 13.27 -7.95
CA TYR A 196 0.82 14.71 -7.74
C TYR A 196 1.99 15.58 -8.20
N THR A 197 2.77 15.14 -9.19
CA THR A 197 3.83 15.94 -9.79
C THR A 197 3.29 16.96 -10.81
N ASP A 198 4.11 17.94 -11.16
CA ASP A 198 3.94 18.73 -12.39
C ASP A 198 4.74 18.12 -13.57
N ALA A 199 4.43 18.52 -14.79
CA ALA A 199 5.09 18.00 -15.99
C ALA A 199 6.60 18.23 -16.02
N VAL A 200 7.10 19.34 -15.45
CA VAL A 200 8.52 19.69 -15.41
C VAL A 200 9.25 18.82 -14.39
N THR A 201 8.62 18.60 -13.23
CA THR A 201 9.13 17.70 -12.20
C THR A 201 9.13 16.25 -12.69
N ALA A 202 8.05 15.82 -13.33
CA ALA A 202 7.94 14.49 -13.94
C ALA A 202 9.06 14.25 -14.98
N LYS A 203 9.35 15.24 -15.83
CA LYS A 203 10.48 15.19 -16.78
C LYS A 203 11.81 15.03 -16.03
N SER A 204 12.04 15.80 -14.96
CA SER A 204 13.27 15.72 -14.19
C SER A 204 13.48 14.35 -13.52
N TRP A 205 12.43 13.75 -12.97
CA TRP A 205 12.48 12.37 -12.44
C TRP A 205 12.84 11.33 -13.50
N ARG A 206 12.31 11.50 -14.70
CA ARG A 206 12.57 10.59 -15.81
C ARG A 206 13.99 10.72 -16.37
N ASP A 207 14.47 11.95 -16.56
CA ASP A 207 15.66 12.22 -17.36
C ASP A 207 16.92 12.42 -16.49
N GLU A 208 16.77 12.92 -15.25
CA GLU A 208 17.92 13.32 -14.43
C GLU A 208 18.24 12.34 -13.29
N VAL A 209 17.26 11.57 -12.79
CA VAL A 209 17.50 10.65 -11.67
C VAL A 209 18.25 9.41 -12.14
N PRO A 210 19.49 9.16 -11.63
CA PRO A 210 20.30 8.01 -12.03
C PRO A 210 19.67 6.71 -11.57
N ARG A 211 19.45 5.76 -12.48
CA ARG A 211 18.89 4.43 -12.18
C ARG A 211 19.30 3.40 -13.23
N LYS A 212 19.28 2.11 -12.84
CA LYS A 212 19.55 0.98 -13.73
C LYS A 212 18.35 0.06 -13.90
N ARG A 213 17.66 -0.26 -12.81
CA ARG A 213 16.59 -1.29 -12.78
C ARG A 213 15.27 -0.75 -12.25
N VAL A 214 15.28 0.28 -11.40
CA VAL A 214 14.05 0.86 -10.85
C VAL A 214 13.24 1.50 -11.97
N LYS A 215 12.01 1.04 -12.13
CA LYS A 215 11.04 1.65 -13.05
C LYS A 215 10.44 2.87 -12.37
N VAL A 216 10.59 4.03 -12.96
CA VAL A 216 10.02 5.28 -12.43
C VAL A 216 8.81 5.66 -13.26
N TRP A 217 7.71 5.91 -12.59
CA TRP A 217 6.45 6.38 -13.12
C TRP A 217 6.02 7.64 -12.38
N THR A 218 5.52 8.62 -13.10
CA THR A 218 5.03 9.88 -12.52
C THR A 218 3.62 10.14 -12.99
N GLN A 219 2.76 10.66 -12.13
CA GLN A 219 1.42 11.08 -12.49
C GLN A 219 1.22 12.53 -12.11
N ASP A 220 0.62 13.28 -13.05
CA ASP A 220 0.35 14.70 -12.90
C ASP A 220 -0.75 14.95 -11.87
N ALA A 221 -0.60 16.03 -11.08
CA ALA A 221 -1.56 16.42 -10.05
C ALA A 221 -2.97 16.67 -10.63
N ILE A 222 -3.06 17.18 -11.87
CA ILE A 222 -4.36 17.41 -12.54
C ILE A 222 -5.06 16.07 -12.78
N VAL A 223 -4.32 15.07 -13.29
CA VAL A 223 -4.87 13.72 -13.50
C VAL A 223 -5.26 13.09 -12.18
N MET A 224 -4.41 13.27 -11.14
CA MET A 224 -4.72 12.72 -9.82
C MET A 224 -6.04 13.24 -9.24
N THR A 225 -6.44 14.47 -9.49
CA THR A 225 -7.74 14.99 -9.00
C THR A 225 -8.98 14.38 -9.69
N GLU A 226 -8.80 13.65 -10.79
CA GLU A 226 -9.90 12.98 -11.50
C GLU A 226 -10.45 11.75 -10.76
N TRP A 227 -9.70 11.19 -9.81
CA TRP A 227 -10.11 9.98 -9.10
C TRP A 227 -11.45 10.12 -8.39
N LYS A 228 -11.77 11.30 -7.85
CA LYS A 228 -13.02 11.60 -7.15
C LYS A 228 -14.13 12.16 -8.03
N SER A 229 -13.89 12.29 -9.33
CA SER A 229 -14.95 12.67 -10.26
C SER A 229 -16.11 11.68 -10.18
N PRO A 230 -17.39 12.12 -10.24
CA PRO A 230 -18.55 11.22 -10.30
C PRO A 230 -18.52 10.23 -11.48
N LYS A 231 -17.69 10.50 -12.49
CA LYS A 231 -17.43 9.58 -13.60
C LYS A 231 -16.49 8.43 -13.21
N THR A 232 -15.65 8.64 -12.21
CA THR A 232 -14.65 7.68 -11.70
C THR A 232 -15.14 7.03 -10.41
N LEU A 233 -15.33 7.81 -9.36
CA LEU A 233 -15.90 7.36 -8.09
C LEU A 233 -17.39 7.68 -8.08
N VAL A 234 -18.23 6.66 -8.24
CA VAL A 234 -19.68 6.83 -8.38
C VAL A 234 -20.32 7.03 -7.00
N PRO A 235 -20.96 8.20 -6.72
CA PRO A 235 -21.58 8.45 -5.43
C PRO A 235 -22.65 7.39 -5.08
N GLY A 236 -22.70 6.99 -3.82
CA GLY A 236 -23.70 6.05 -3.29
C GLY A 236 -23.47 4.58 -3.65
N LYS A 237 -22.45 4.24 -4.43
CA LYS A 237 -22.05 2.84 -4.64
C LYS A 237 -21.17 2.32 -3.52
N ALA A 238 -21.38 1.06 -3.14
CA ALA A 238 -20.50 0.40 -2.20
C ALA A 238 -19.05 0.36 -2.71
N PRO A 239 -18.05 0.34 -1.82
CA PRO A 239 -16.62 0.30 -2.21
C PRO A 239 -16.29 -0.84 -3.19
N ALA A 240 -16.89 -2.02 -3.02
CA ALA A 240 -16.65 -3.17 -3.90
C ALA A 240 -17.22 -2.98 -5.34
N ASP A 241 -18.18 -2.10 -5.52
CA ASP A 241 -18.87 -1.88 -6.80
C ASP A 241 -18.28 -0.73 -7.63
N GLN A 242 -17.20 -0.12 -7.19
CA GLN A 242 -16.54 1.02 -7.81
C GLN A 242 -15.64 0.64 -9.00
N GLN A 243 -16.16 -0.11 -9.98
CA GLN A 243 -15.38 -0.65 -11.09
C GLN A 243 -14.65 0.42 -11.91
N LYS A 244 -15.24 1.61 -12.07
CA LYS A 244 -14.62 2.73 -12.80
C LYS A 244 -13.41 3.27 -12.04
N PHE A 245 -13.50 3.38 -10.72
CA PHE A 245 -12.38 3.77 -9.85
C PHE A 245 -11.24 2.75 -9.97
N PHE A 246 -11.52 1.46 -9.90
CA PHE A 246 -10.49 0.43 -10.03
C PHE A 246 -9.82 0.44 -11.40
N SER A 247 -10.59 0.65 -12.49
CA SER A 247 -10.01 0.80 -13.82
C SER A 247 -9.13 2.03 -13.89
N TRP A 248 -9.60 3.16 -13.34
CA TRP A 248 -8.83 4.40 -13.30
C TRP A 248 -7.52 4.23 -12.54
N VAL A 249 -7.53 3.58 -11.37
CA VAL A 249 -6.31 3.28 -10.59
C VAL A 249 -5.34 2.44 -11.40
N LYS A 250 -5.82 1.39 -12.08
CA LYS A 250 -4.97 0.54 -12.94
C LYS A 250 -4.32 1.29 -14.09
N ASP A 251 -5.02 2.26 -14.67
CA ASP A 251 -4.55 3.02 -15.82
C ASP A 251 -3.64 4.19 -15.41
N ASN A 252 -3.86 4.79 -14.27
CA ASN A 252 -3.20 6.04 -13.87
C ASN A 252 -2.20 5.88 -12.72
N VAL A 253 -2.39 4.90 -11.82
CA VAL A 253 -1.55 4.69 -10.63
C VAL A 253 -0.76 3.40 -10.75
N ASP A 254 -1.44 2.25 -10.91
CA ASP A 254 -0.80 0.93 -10.93
C ASP A 254 -0.38 0.47 -12.31
N PHE A 255 -0.34 1.40 -13.25
CA PHE A 255 0.06 1.12 -14.61
C PHE A 255 1.38 0.32 -14.64
N GLN A 256 1.33 -0.83 -15.30
CA GLN A 256 2.52 -1.61 -15.63
C GLN A 256 2.75 -1.47 -17.13
N PRO A 257 3.89 -0.90 -17.58
CA PRO A 257 4.20 -0.85 -19.01
C PRO A 257 4.18 -2.29 -19.52
N ARG A 258 3.26 -2.58 -20.44
CA ARG A 258 3.25 -3.85 -21.15
C ARG A 258 4.60 -3.95 -21.86
N LEU A 259 5.39 -4.95 -21.51
CA LEU A 259 6.53 -5.32 -22.33
C LEU A 259 5.95 -5.64 -23.72
N ARG A 260 6.21 -4.79 -24.71
CA ARG A 260 5.97 -5.16 -26.10
C ARG A 260 6.74 -6.48 -26.33
N ARG A 261 6.00 -7.56 -26.47
CA ARG A 261 6.60 -8.75 -27.11
C ARG A 261 6.97 -8.28 -28.52
N VAL A 262 8.26 -8.13 -28.75
CA VAL A 262 8.80 -8.04 -30.11
C VAL A 262 8.63 -9.45 -30.66
N ASN A 263 7.65 -9.66 -31.53
CA ASN A 263 7.51 -10.87 -32.33
C ASN A 263 8.60 -10.86 -33.37
#